data_48f61f7eb6a537bad9042999b91cc5b2
#
_entry.id   48f61f7eb6a537bad9042999b91cc5b2
#
_cell.length_a   1.000
_cell.length_b   1.000
_cell.length_c   1.000
_cell.angle_alpha   90.00
_cell.angle_beta   90.00
_cell.angle_gamma   90.00
#
_symmetry.space_group_name_H-M   'P 1'
#
loop_
_entity.id
_entity.type
_entity.pdbx_description
1 polymer ?
#
loop_
_entity_poly.entity_id
_entity_poly.type
_entity_poly.pdbx_seq_one_letter_code
_entity_poly.pdbx_strand_id
1 'polypeptide(L)'
;LAKLYGTQVSQGTPQVQALVSCVYDLYNEMIVDTRFAPCKSSERDAAKEIIEAFKLDNVVNPVFIMDRGYPSGELMDAIIQAGKKFIIRCPQKFFPSELIPQADNTFTHKFEKLDHPLKLRVVKFKIHSNDKDDEYLVTNLFDDKISIEDFKDLYRERWDIETRYNAIKNKLEIENFTGNLPDAILQDFYATMFLSNMSSALLY
;
A
#
# COMPACT_ATOMS: atom_id res chain seq x y z
N LEU A 1 7.46 13.72 22.65
CA LEU A 1 7.12 13.39 21.26
C LEU A 1 8.38 13.08 20.42
N ALA A 2 9.36 13.99 20.35
CA ALA A 2 10.58 13.80 19.55
C ALA A 2 11.36 12.51 19.89
N LYS A 3 11.38 12.08 21.16
CA LYS A 3 11.98 10.79 21.56
C LYS A 3 11.17 9.58 21.10
N LEU A 4 9.86 9.71 20.95
CA LEU A 4 8.96 8.61 20.61
C LEU A 4 8.81 8.46 19.10
N TYR A 5 8.55 9.55 18.40
CA TYR A 5 8.25 9.52 16.97
C TYR A 5 9.43 9.92 16.09
N GLY A 6 10.39 10.65 16.63
CA GLY A 6 11.53 11.16 15.88
C GLY A 6 11.29 12.57 15.33
N THR A 7 12.32 13.08 14.63
CA THR A 7 12.27 14.40 13.98
C THR A 7 12.80 14.29 12.56
N GLN A 8 12.21 15.08 11.65
CA GLN A 8 12.73 15.32 10.30
C GLN A 8 12.90 16.84 10.10
N VAL A 9 13.83 17.21 9.25
CA VAL A 9 14.03 18.61 8.89
C VAL A 9 13.10 18.95 7.73
N SER A 10 12.14 19.83 8.00
CA SER A 10 11.24 20.37 6.98
C SER A 10 11.46 21.89 6.89
N GLN A 11 11.76 22.38 5.70
CA GLN A 11 12.05 23.79 5.44
C GLN A 11 13.13 24.39 6.38
N GLY A 12 14.17 23.59 6.69
CA GLY A 12 15.27 24.01 7.57
C GLY A 12 14.99 23.93 9.08
N THR A 13 13.79 23.54 9.50
CA THR A 13 13.41 23.44 10.91
C THR A 13 13.14 21.97 11.28
N PRO A 14 13.72 21.45 12.40
CA PRO A 14 13.38 20.15 12.91
C PRO A 14 11.93 20.10 13.38
N GLN A 15 11.15 19.20 12.81
CA GLN A 15 9.75 18.96 13.18
C GLN A 15 9.58 17.52 13.64
N VAL A 16 8.75 17.32 14.66
CA VAL A 16 8.35 15.97 15.09
C VAL A 16 7.42 15.41 14.03
N GLN A 17 7.77 14.25 13.53
CA GLN A 17 6.96 13.56 12.50
C GLN A 17 6.76 12.11 12.87
N ALA A 18 5.64 11.55 12.45
CA ALA A 18 5.35 10.13 12.57
C ALA A 18 5.05 9.55 11.19
N LEU A 19 5.33 8.26 11.02
CA LEU A 19 4.90 7.49 9.87
C LEU A 19 3.47 7.01 10.12
N VAL A 20 2.58 7.26 9.18
CA VAL A 20 1.23 6.72 9.16
C VAL A 20 1.09 5.81 7.95
N SER A 21 0.76 4.55 8.20
CA SER A 21 0.43 3.57 7.16
C SER A 21 -1.03 3.17 7.32
N CYS A 22 -1.79 3.12 6.23
CA CYS A 22 -3.19 2.72 6.27
C CYS A 22 -3.53 1.72 5.16
N VAL A 23 -4.53 0.88 5.43
CA VAL A 23 -5.24 0.09 4.44
C VAL A 23 -6.57 0.76 4.17
N TYR A 24 -6.85 1.00 2.91
CA TYR A 24 -8.06 1.67 2.45
C TYR A 24 -8.86 0.74 1.55
N ASP A 25 -10.13 0.57 1.87
CA ASP A 25 -11.09 -0.14 1.01
C ASP A 25 -11.57 0.81 -0.08
N LEU A 26 -11.17 0.52 -1.33
CA LEU A 26 -11.50 1.36 -2.48
C LEU A 26 -12.99 1.40 -2.78
N TYR A 27 -13.70 0.29 -2.60
CA TYR A 27 -15.12 0.20 -2.94
C TYR A 27 -16.04 0.84 -1.90
N ASN A 28 -15.74 0.63 -0.61
CA ASN A 28 -16.52 1.21 0.48
C ASN A 28 -16.01 2.59 0.90
N GLU A 29 -14.91 3.04 0.30
CA GLU A 29 -14.24 4.31 0.62
C GLU A 29 -13.92 4.48 2.11
N MET A 30 -13.47 3.39 2.77
CA MET A 30 -13.21 3.34 4.20
C MET A 30 -11.76 2.99 4.52
N ILE A 31 -11.25 3.59 5.60
CA ILE A 31 -9.99 3.19 6.20
C ILE A 31 -10.26 1.95 7.05
N VAL A 32 -9.63 0.83 6.69
CA VAL A 32 -9.87 -0.48 7.32
C VAL A 32 -8.90 -0.72 8.49
N ASP A 33 -7.65 -0.32 8.32
CA ASP A 33 -6.63 -0.43 9.36
C ASP A 33 -5.59 0.68 9.21
N THR A 34 -4.98 1.08 10.32
CA THR A 34 -3.92 2.10 10.36
C THR A 34 -2.82 1.71 11.33
N ARG A 35 -1.59 2.14 11.02
CA ARG A 35 -0.44 2.07 11.94
C ARG A 35 0.17 3.45 12.07
N PHE A 36 0.42 3.81 13.32
CA PHE A 36 1.10 5.05 13.70
C PHE A 36 2.46 4.68 14.31
N ALA A 37 3.54 5.06 13.65
CA ALA A 37 4.88 4.62 13.99
C ALA A 37 5.90 5.77 13.97
N PRO A 38 7.10 5.60 14.55
CA PRO A 38 8.19 6.55 14.42
C PRO A 38 8.52 6.87 12.96
N CYS A 39 8.87 8.12 12.66
CA CYS A 39 9.08 8.61 11.29
C CYS A 39 10.16 7.85 10.48
N LYS A 40 11.07 7.14 11.16
CA LYS A 40 12.11 6.32 10.52
C LYS A 40 11.72 4.84 10.37
N SER A 41 10.49 4.48 10.75
CA SER A 41 9.99 3.12 10.58
C SER A 41 9.84 2.78 9.09
N SER A 42 9.91 1.49 8.79
CA SER A 42 9.73 0.99 7.42
C SER A 42 8.25 0.90 7.07
N GLU A 43 7.84 1.52 5.98
CA GLU A 43 6.48 1.37 5.44
C GLU A 43 6.17 -0.08 5.03
N ARG A 44 7.17 -0.83 4.57
CA ARG A 44 7.02 -2.25 4.21
C ARG A 44 6.77 -3.13 5.42
N ASP A 45 7.46 -2.85 6.55
CA ASP A 45 7.26 -3.60 7.78
C ASP A 45 5.87 -3.30 8.36
N ALA A 46 5.45 -2.03 8.36
CA ALA A 46 4.11 -1.65 8.76
C ALA A 46 3.03 -2.32 7.89
N ALA A 47 3.22 -2.36 6.56
CA ALA A 47 2.33 -3.05 5.65
C ALA A 47 2.27 -4.56 5.93
N LYS A 48 3.42 -5.19 6.19
CA LYS A 48 3.49 -6.61 6.55
C LYS A 48 2.71 -6.91 7.82
N GLU A 49 2.92 -6.13 8.88
CA GLU A 49 2.19 -6.27 10.15
C GLU A 49 0.68 -6.12 9.97
N ILE A 50 0.24 -5.12 9.19
CA ILE A 50 -1.18 -4.92 8.89
C ILE A 50 -1.73 -6.16 8.16
N ILE A 51 -1.05 -6.65 7.12
CA ILE A 51 -1.50 -7.76 6.29
C ILE A 51 -1.57 -9.06 7.07
N GLU A 52 -0.60 -9.34 7.94
CA GLU A 52 -0.59 -10.51 8.81
C GLU A 52 -1.72 -10.46 9.86
N ALA A 53 -1.98 -9.27 10.40
CA ALA A 53 -3.05 -9.05 11.39
C ALA A 53 -4.44 -8.99 10.75
N PHE A 54 -4.53 -8.75 9.45
CA PHE A 54 -5.78 -8.50 8.74
C PHE A 54 -6.65 -9.74 8.69
N LYS A 55 -7.69 -9.75 9.51
CA LYS A 55 -8.69 -10.81 9.58
C LYS A 55 -10.04 -10.20 9.27
N LEU A 56 -10.49 -10.36 8.04
CA LEU A 56 -11.88 -10.12 7.70
C LEU A 56 -12.58 -11.48 7.66
N ASP A 57 -13.23 -11.83 8.76
CA ASP A 57 -14.09 -13.00 8.85
C ASP A 57 -15.26 -12.78 7.86
N ASN A 58 -15.39 -13.68 6.88
CA ASN A 58 -16.47 -13.70 5.86
C ASN A 58 -16.36 -12.72 4.69
N VAL A 59 -15.24 -12.08 4.45
CA VAL A 59 -15.04 -11.28 3.25
C VAL A 59 -14.25 -12.05 2.20
N VAL A 60 -14.68 -11.94 0.95
CA VAL A 60 -13.95 -12.38 -0.24
C VAL A 60 -12.48 -11.94 -0.16
N ASN A 61 -11.56 -12.84 -0.46
CA ASN A 61 -10.12 -12.61 -0.37
C ASN A 61 -9.69 -11.24 -0.91
N PRO A 62 -9.19 -10.32 -0.09
CA PRO A 62 -8.80 -8.99 -0.54
C PRO A 62 -7.59 -9.06 -1.47
N VAL A 63 -7.55 -8.15 -2.42
CA VAL A 63 -6.39 -7.89 -3.28
C VAL A 63 -5.73 -6.61 -2.79
N PHE A 64 -4.51 -6.70 -2.26
CA PHE A 64 -3.75 -5.53 -1.84
C PHE A 64 -3.08 -4.86 -3.04
N ILE A 65 -3.39 -3.60 -3.30
CA ILE A 65 -2.81 -2.82 -4.38
C ILE A 65 -1.80 -1.84 -3.79
N MET A 66 -0.54 -1.90 -4.26
CA MET A 66 0.56 -1.14 -3.68
C MET A 66 1.42 -0.48 -4.77
N ASP A 67 2.09 0.60 -4.39
CA ASP A 67 2.96 1.36 -5.28
C ASP A 67 4.41 0.85 -5.36
N ARG A 68 5.29 1.63 -6.03
CA ARG A 68 6.72 1.33 -6.21
C ARG A 68 7.55 1.32 -4.93
N GLY A 69 7.05 1.83 -3.82
CA GLY A 69 7.73 1.82 -2.53
C GLY A 69 7.76 0.44 -1.88
N TYR A 70 6.82 -0.44 -2.23
CA TYR A 70 6.56 -1.69 -1.53
C TYR A 70 7.23 -2.96 -2.07
N PRO A 71 7.69 -3.09 -3.34
CA PRO A 71 8.22 -4.36 -3.82
C PRO A 71 9.34 -4.89 -2.93
N SER A 72 9.12 -6.08 -2.37
CA SER A 72 10.13 -6.90 -1.71
C SER A 72 9.71 -8.37 -1.69
N GLY A 73 10.68 -9.28 -1.74
CA GLY A 73 10.41 -10.71 -1.67
C GLY A 73 9.71 -11.09 -0.37
N GLU A 74 10.17 -10.51 0.75
CA GLU A 74 9.62 -10.78 2.09
C GLU A 74 8.17 -10.33 2.25
N LEU A 75 7.79 -9.17 1.67
CA LEU A 75 6.41 -8.69 1.71
C LEU A 75 5.50 -9.56 0.83
N MET A 76 5.94 -9.88 -0.40
CA MET A 76 5.19 -10.76 -1.29
C MET A 76 4.96 -12.13 -0.68
N ASP A 77 5.99 -12.70 -0.05
CA ASP A 77 5.89 -13.97 0.65
C ASP A 77 4.91 -13.90 1.82
N ALA A 78 5.00 -12.87 2.67
CA ALA A 78 4.07 -12.68 3.79
C ALA A 78 2.60 -12.62 3.32
N ILE A 79 2.32 -11.94 2.20
CA ILE A 79 0.97 -11.86 1.62
C ILE A 79 0.52 -13.25 1.14
N ILE A 80 1.41 -13.99 0.45
CA ILE A 80 1.12 -15.34 -0.06
C ILE A 80 0.87 -16.31 1.10
N GLN A 81 1.71 -16.31 2.13
CA GLN A 81 1.57 -17.16 3.31
C GLN A 81 0.29 -16.85 4.09
N ALA A 82 -0.14 -15.58 4.11
CA ALA A 82 -1.42 -15.19 4.67
C ALA A 82 -2.64 -15.57 3.79
N GLY A 83 -2.42 -16.28 2.66
CA GLY A 83 -3.47 -16.69 1.74
C GLY A 83 -4.13 -15.56 0.96
N LYS A 84 -3.48 -14.40 0.89
CA LYS A 84 -4.03 -13.17 0.31
C LYS A 84 -3.46 -12.90 -1.09
N LYS A 85 -4.06 -11.94 -1.79
CA LYS A 85 -3.68 -11.54 -3.15
C LYS A 85 -3.10 -10.14 -3.15
N PHE A 86 -2.26 -9.86 -4.14
CA PHE A 86 -1.65 -8.54 -4.31
C PHE A 86 -1.46 -8.15 -5.76
N ILE A 87 -1.40 -6.86 -6.00
CA ILE A 87 -0.90 -6.19 -7.21
C ILE A 87 0.06 -5.11 -6.74
N ILE A 88 1.36 -5.24 -7.06
CA ILE A 88 2.39 -4.29 -6.64
C ILE A 88 3.07 -3.73 -7.88
N ARG A 89 3.11 -2.40 -8.00
CA ARG A 89 3.91 -1.74 -9.03
C ARG A 89 5.38 -1.88 -8.69
N CYS A 90 6.19 -2.31 -9.64
CA CYS A 90 7.62 -2.48 -9.41
C CYS A 90 8.46 -1.72 -10.44
N PRO A 91 9.71 -1.34 -10.09
CA PRO A 91 10.65 -0.78 -11.05
C PRO A 91 10.97 -1.79 -12.16
N GLN A 92 11.24 -1.29 -13.37
CA GLN A 92 11.63 -2.11 -14.52
C GLN A 92 12.75 -3.11 -14.22
N LYS A 93 13.72 -2.71 -13.38
CA LYS A 93 14.89 -3.51 -13.03
C LYS A 93 14.70 -4.38 -11.77
N PHE A 94 13.45 -4.51 -11.30
CA PHE A 94 13.18 -5.32 -10.10
C PHE A 94 13.40 -6.81 -10.34
N PHE A 95 13.09 -7.27 -11.54
CA PHE A 95 13.39 -8.64 -11.99
C PHE A 95 14.38 -8.62 -13.15
N PRO A 96 15.17 -9.68 -13.34
CA PRO A 96 15.95 -9.90 -14.55
C PRO A 96 15.07 -9.84 -15.80
N SER A 97 15.54 -9.19 -16.86
CA SER A 97 14.78 -9.02 -18.12
C SER A 97 14.39 -10.34 -18.77
N GLU A 98 15.19 -11.38 -18.56
CA GLU A 98 14.97 -12.74 -19.07
C GLU A 98 13.71 -13.39 -18.50
N LEU A 99 13.28 -12.95 -17.31
CA LEU A 99 12.05 -13.44 -16.67
C LEU A 99 10.79 -12.72 -17.17
N ILE A 100 10.95 -11.63 -17.92
CA ILE A 100 9.83 -10.81 -18.42
C ILE A 100 9.96 -10.62 -19.95
N PRO A 101 10.00 -11.71 -20.75
CA PRO A 101 10.19 -11.63 -22.21
C PRO A 101 8.93 -11.09 -22.92
N GLN A 102 7.76 -11.21 -22.30
CA GLN A 102 6.46 -10.84 -22.84
C GLN A 102 5.77 -9.78 -21.99
N ALA A 103 4.66 -9.24 -22.50
CA ALA A 103 3.84 -8.26 -21.78
C ALA A 103 3.12 -8.86 -20.55
N ASP A 104 2.89 -10.19 -20.57
CA ASP A 104 2.30 -10.94 -19.46
C ASP A 104 3.07 -12.27 -19.34
N ASN A 105 3.66 -12.50 -18.19
CA ASN A 105 4.48 -13.67 -17.96
C ASN A 105 4.39 -14.18 -16.52
N THR A 106 4.28 -15.51 -16.38
CA THR A 106 4.31 -16.21 -15.09
C THR A 106 5.62 -16.97 -14.97
N PHE A 107 6.31 -16.77 -13.87
CA PHE A 107 7.60 -17.41 -13.59
C PHE A 107 7.77 -17.70 -12.10
N THR A 108 8.84 -18.43 -11.78
CA THR A 108 9.25 -18.71 -10.41
C THR A 108 10.58 -18.02 -10.16
N HIS A 109 10.66 -17.23 -9.08
CA HIS A 109 11.86 -16.47 -8.72
C HIS A 109 12.22 -16.69 -7.25
N LYS A 110 13.51 -16.91 -6.98
CA LYS A 110 14.04 -17.01 -5.61
C LYS A 110 14.71 -15.70 -5.23
N PHE A 111 14.12 -15.03 -4.24
CA PHE A 111 14.72 -13.84 -3.64
C PHE A 111 15.84 -14.24 -2.69
N GLU A 112 16.88 -13.39 -2.57
CA GLU A 112 18.07 -13.67 -1.76
C GLU A 112 17.75 -13.96 -0.29
N LYS A 113 16.77 -13.25 0.26
CA LYS A 113 16.36 -13.37 1.67
C LYS A 113 15.31 -14.44 1.95
N LEU A 114 14.88 -15.18 0.93
CA LEU A 114 13.92 -16.27 1.09
C LEU A 114 14.62 -17.63 0.91
N ASP A 115 14.21 -18.61 1.69
CA ASP A 115 14.70 -19.99 1.59
C ASP A 115 14.02 -20.79 0.46
N HIS A 116 12.87 -20.30 -0.02
CA HIS A 116 12.07 -20.90 -1.09
C HIS A 116 11.78 -19.90 -2.22
N PRO A 117 11.47 -20.39 -3.43
CA PRO A 117 11.07 -19.55 -4.54
C PRO A 117 9.60 -19.18 -4.48
N LEU A 118 9.25 -18.01 -5.02
CA LEU A 118 7.88 -17.55 -5.19
C LEU A 118 7.44 -17.72 -6.66
N LYS A 119 6.21 -18.20 -6.88
CA LYS A 119 5.54 -18.16 -8.17
C LYS A 119 4.86 -16.80 -8.30
N LEU A 120 5.19 -16.07 -9.37
CA LEU A 120 4.74 -14.69 -9.62
C LEU A 120 4.31 -14.53 -11.07
N ARG A 121 3.37 -13.61 -11.29
CA ARG A 121 2.98 -13.13 -12.63
C ARG A 121 3.38 -11.66 -12.72
N VAL A 122 4.03 -11.27 -13.80
CA VAL A 122 4.36 -9.87 -14.10
C VAL A 122 3.64 -9.45 -15.34
N VAL A 123 2.95 -8.32 -15.24
CA VAL A 123 2.21 -7.68 -16.33
C VAL A 123 2.89 -6.37 -16.67
N LYS A 124 3.15 -6.15 -17.97
CA LYS A 124 3.80 -4.96 -18.51
C LYS A 124 2.86 -4.24 -19.45
N PHE A 125 2.68 -2.94 -19.24
CA PHE A 125 1.82 -2.10 -20.08
C PHE A 125 2.29 -0.63 -20.07
N LYS A 126 1.71 0.16 -20.97
CA LYS A 126 1.88 1.61 -20.99
C LYS A 126 0.66 2.28 -20.39
N ILE A 127 0.85 3.30 -19.51
CA ILE A 127 -0.26 4.09 -18.99
C ILE A 127 -0.93 4.84 -20.14
N HIS A 128 -0.12 5.54 -20.95
CA HIS A 128 -0.58 6.16 -22.18
C HIS A 128 0.19 5.60 -23.37
N SER A 129 -0.44 5.53 -24.53
CA SER A 129 0.17 4.99 -25.76
C SER A 129 1.48 5.68 -26.16
N ASN A 130 1.63 6.96 -25.81
CA ASN A 130 2.80 7.78 -26.12
C ASN A 130 3.90 7.74 -25.04
N ASP A 131 3.69 7.02 -23.93
CA ASP A 131 4.70 6.92 -22.89
C ASP A 131 5.94 6.18 -23.40
N LYS A 132 7.12 6.68 -23.01
CA LYS A 132 8.39 6.05 -23.38
C LYS A 132 8.63 4.78 -22.56
N ASP A 133 8.24 4.81 -21.29
CA ASP A 133 8.50 3.74 -20.33
C ASP A 133 7.28 2.85 -20.14
N ASP A 134 7.55 1.57 -19.95
CA ASP A 134 6.55 0.59 -19.56
C ASP A 134 6.38 0.58 -18.03
N GLU A 135 5.17 0.33 -17.58
CA GLU A 135 4.85 0.05 -16.19
C GLU A 135 4.82 -1.46 -15.95
N TYR A 136 5.27 -1.87 -14.76
CA TYR A 136 5.37 -3.26 -14.37
C TYR A 136 4.56 -3.50 -13.09
N LEU A 137 3.62 -4.44 -13.16
CA LEU A 137 2.89 -4.94 -12.00
C LEU A 137 3.29 -6.38 -11.73
N VAL A 138 3.63 -6.68 -10.49
CA VAL A 138 3.84 -8.04 -10.01
C VAL A 138 2.66 -8.48 -9.16
N THR A 139 2.23 -9.74 -9.32
CA THR A 139 1.04 -10.27 -8.67
C THR A 139 1.13 -11.79 -8.43
N ASN A 140 0.28 -12.28 -7.52
CA ASN A 140 -0.03 -13.71 -7.36
C ASN A 140 -1.45 -14.08 -7.84
N LEU A 141 -2.03 -13.27 -8.72
CA LEU A 141 -3.27 -13.57 -9.44
C LEU A 141 -2.91 -14.29 -10.76
N PHE A 142 -3.27 -15.57 -10.86
CA PHE A 142 -2.89 -16.44 -11.98
C PHE A 142 -4.07 -16.79 -12.90
N ASP A 143 -5.23 -16.18 -12.69
CA ASP A 143 -6.39 -16.39 -13.57
C ASP A 143 -6.12 -15.74 -14.93
N ASP A 144 -6.09 -16.57 -15.98
CA ASP A 144 -5.85 -16.13 -17.36
C ASP A 144 -7.01 -15.30 -17.95
N LYS A 145 -8.17 -15.29 -17.27
CA LYS A 145 -9.29 -14.41 -17.63
C LYS A 145 -9.05 -12.95 -17.28
N ILE A 146 -8.14 -12.68 -16.33
CA ILE A 146 -7.76 -11.31 -15.97
C ILE A 146 -6.78 -10.81 -17.03
N SER A 147 -7.24 -9.93 -17.88
CA SER A 147 -6.46 -9.34 -18.97
C SER A 147 -5.48 -8.27 -18.46
N ILE A 148 -4.55 -7.85 -19.32
CA ILE A 148 -3.63 -6.72 -19.04
C ILE A 148 -4.43 -5.43 -18.78
N GLU A 149 -5.52 -5.20 -19.50
CA GLU A 149 -6.34 -4.01 -19.34
C GLU A 149 -7.08 -4.02 -17.98
N ASP A 150 -7.56 -5.21 -17.53
CA ASP A 150 -8.12 -5.34 -16.18
C ASP A 150 -7.11 -4.99 -15.09
N PHE A 151 -5.86 -5.43 -15.22
CA PHE A 151 -4.79 -5.05 -14.29
C PHE A 151 -4.51 -3.55 -14.31
N LYS A 152 -4.53 -2.93 -15.47
CA LYS A 152 -4.32 -1.50 -15.63
C LYS A 152 -5.45 -0.70 -14.97
N ASP A 153 -6.69 -1.13 -15.16
CA ASP A 153 -7.86 -0.48 -14.56
C ASP A 153 -7.86 -0.65 -13.03
N LEU A 154 -7.64 -1.86 -12.52
CA LEU A 154 -7.51 -2.12 -11.09
C LEU A 154 -6.36 -1.29 -10.45
N TYR A 155 -5.23 -1.19 -11.13
CA TYR A 155 -4.12 -0.40 -10.60
C TYR A 155 -4.43 1.11 -10.64
N ARG A 156 -5.22 1.58 -11.60
CA ARG A 156 -5.65 2.99 -11.70
C ARG A 156 -6.49 3.41 -10.50
N GLU A 157 -7.35 2.54 -9.98
CA GLU A 157 -8.16 2.81 -8.78
C GLU A 157 -7.30 3.14 -7.54
N ARG A 158 -6.04 2.69 -7.49
CA ARG A 158 -5.09 3.06 -6.42
C ARG A 158 -4.93 4.57 -6.26
N TRP A 159 -5.09 5.35 -7.32
CA TRP A 159 -4.96 6.81 -7.26
C TRP A 159 -6.04 7.46 -6.41
N ASP A 160 -7.14 6.79 -6.21
CA ASP A 160 -8.22 7.28 -5.36
C ASP A 160 -7.79 7.38 -3.89
N ILE A 161 -6.86 6.52 -3.45
CA ILE A 161 -6.28 6.62 -2.10
C ILE A 161 -5.50 7.93 -1.90
N GLU A 162 -4.80 8.42 -2.92
CA GLU A 162 -4.06 9.69 -2.84
C GLU A 162 -5.02 10.86 -2.71
N THR A 163 -6.12 10.85 -3.45
CA THR A 163 -7.19 11.84 -3.36
C THR A 163 -7.86 11.81 -1.99
N ARG A 164 -8.15 10.62 -1.45
CA ARG A 164 -8.70 10.45 -0.11
C ARG A 164 -7.73 10.90 0.97
N TYR A 165 -6.48 10.53 0.87
CA TYR A 165 -5.46 10.95 1.82
C TYR A 165 -5.34 12.46 1.88
N ASN A 166 -5.36 13.12 0.72
CA ASN A 166 -5.39 14.57 0.63
C ASN A 166 -6.67 15.19 1.23
N ALA A 167 -7.82 14.53 1.08
CA ALA A 167 -9.05 14.98 1.71
C ALA A 167 -8.99 14.86 3.25
N ILE A 168 -8.48 13.76 3.78
CA ILE A 168 -8.28 13.55 5.22
C ILE A 168 -7.28 14.57 5.76
N LYS A 169 -6.18 14.78 5.07
CA LYS A 169 -5.14 15.72 5.48
C LYS A 169 -5.65 17.17 5.47
N ASN A 170 -6.34 17.58 4.42
CA ASN A 170 -6.69 18.99 4.21
C ASN A 170 -8.08 19.36 4.71
N LYS A 171 -9.07 18.44 4.67
CA LYS A 171 -10.44 18.74 5.11
C LYS A 171 -10.67 18.40 6.57
N LEU A 172 -10.08 17.30 7.06
CA LEU A 172 -10.19 16.88 8.46
C LEU A 172 -9.00 17.36 9.31
N GLU A 173 -8.04 18.06 8.69
CA GLU A 173 -6.91 18.68 9.37
C GLU A 173 -6.19 17.72 10.34
N ILE A 174 -5.96 16.47 9.91
CA ILE A 174 -5.42 15.37 10.74
C ILE A 174 -4.07 15.71 11.42
N GLU A 175 -3.39 16.75 10.94
CA GLU A 175 -2.13 17.23 11.51
C GLU A 175 -2.34 18.25 12.65
N ASN A 176 -3.58 18.71 12.89
CA ASN A 176 -3.93 19.65 13.95
C ASN A 176 -4.36 18.89 15.21
N PHE A 177 -3.39 18.57 16.05
CA PHE A 177 -3.63 17.89 17.31
C PHE A 177 -3.99 18.88 18.42
N THR A 178 -5.00 18.55 19.24
CA THR A 178 -5.46 19.38 20.36
C THR A 178 -4.52 19.31 21.56
N GLY A 179 -3.65 18.29 21.62
CA GLY A 179 -2.74 18.07 22.73
C GLY A 179 -1.32 17.72 22.29
N ASN A 180 -0.39 17.84 23.24
CA ASN A 180 1.03 17.51 23.03
C ASN A 180 1.45 16.19 23.71
N LEU A 181 0.53 15.46 24.31
CA LEU A 181 0.78 14.13 24.88
C LEU A 181 0.57 13.06 23.81
N PRO A 182 1.36 11.96 23.84
CA PRO A 182 1.22 10.88 22.87
C PRO A 182 -0.21 10.32 22.77
N ASP A 183 -0.85 10.11 23.92
CA ASP A 183 -2.21 9.55 23.97
C ASP A 183 -3.26 10.50 23.38
N ALA A 184 -3.11 11.81 23.61
CA ALA A 184 -3.99 12.82 23.02
C ALA A 184 -3.86 12.86 21.49
N ILE A 185 -2.62 12.77 20.98
CA ILE A 185 -2.35 12.71 19.54
C ILE A 185 -2.98 11.46 18.91
N LEU A 186 -2.80 10.29 19.53
CA LEU A 186 -3.41 9.05 19.06
C LEU A 186 -4.94 9.11 19.09
N GLN A 187 -5.50 9.69 20.14
CA GLN A 187 -6.95 9.89 20.28
C GLN A 187 -7.49 10.78 19.16
N ASP A 188 -6.89 11.93 18.91
CA ASP A 188 -7.29 12.84 17.83
C ASP A 188 -7.15 12.16 16.46
N PHE A 189 -6.04 11.46 16.26
CA PHE A 189 -5.80 10.71 15.03
C PHE A 189 -6.90 9.67 14.76
N TYR A 190 -7.18 8.77 15.72
CA TYR A 190 -8.20 7.74 15.53
C TYR A 190 -9.61 8.31 15.47
N ALA A 191 -9.91 9.40 16.19
CA ALA A 191 -11.19 10.11 16.08
C ALA A 191 -11.38 10.66 14.66
N THR A 192 -10.34 11.23 14.05
CA THR A 192 -10.38 11.73 12.67
C THR A 192 -10.60 10.59 11.67
N MET A 193 -9.94 9.43 11.84
CA MET A 193 -10.17 8.25 10.99
C MET A 193 -11.61 7.74 11.12
N PHE A 194 -12.14 7.68 12.33
CA PHE A 194 -13.52 7.29 12.59
C PHE A 194 -14.52 8.24 11.92
N LEU A 195 -14.33 9.54 12.04
CA LEU A 195 -15.18 10.55 11.39
C LEU A 195 -15.12 10.44 9.86
N SER A 196 -13.94 10.15 9.29
CA SER A 196 -13.80 9.89 7.85
C SER A 196 -14.63 8.70 7.41
N ASN A 197 -14.57 7.59 8.14
CA ASN A 197 -15.35 6.39 7.84
C ASN A 197 -16.86 6.60 8.03
N MET A 198 -17.26 7.33 9.07
CA MET A 198 -18.66 7.71 9.25
C MET A 198 -19.19 8.55 8.09
N SER A 199 -18.38 9.51 7.62
CA SER A 199 -18.75 10.33 6.47
C SER A 199 -18.95 9.46 5.21
N SER A 200 -18.08 8.48 4.98
CA SER A 200 -18.25 7.55 3.86
C SER A 200 -19.51 6.71 4.01
N ALA A 201 -19.79 6.16 5.20
CA ALA A 201 -20.98 5.35 5.47
C ALA A 201 -22.31 6.11 5.33
N LEU A 202 -22.29 7.42 5.50
CA LEU A 202 -23.49 8.26 5.35
C LEU A 202 -23.76 8.71 3.91
N LEU A 203 -22.78 8.58 3.02
CA LEU A 203 -22.90 8.93 1.61
C LEU A 203 -23.39 7.78 0.74
N TYR A 204 -23.44 6.56 1.28
CA TYR A 204 -23.99 5.33 0.68
C TYR A 204 -25.29 4.94 1.38
#